data_1d2ca5e1f703b4d302d852a43249fe10
#
_entry.id   1d2ca5e1f703b4d302d852a43249fe10
#
_cell.length_a   1.000
_cell.length_b   1.000
_cell.length_c   1.000
_cell.angle_alpha   90.00
_cell.angle_beta   90.00
_cell.angle_gamma   90.00
#
_symmetry.space_group_name_H-M   'P 1'
#
loop_
_entity.id
_entity.type
_entity.pdbx_description
1 polymer ?
#
loop_
_entity_poly.entity_id
_entity_poly.type
_entity_poly.pdbx_seq_one_letter_code
_entity_poly.pdbx_strand_id
1 'polypeptide(L)'
;MEAQQVAEARAGTGTVAAGDLTARAGSVAAVAARHAPDVDSAARFPDESFAAVKANRLLGIAVPRALGGEGASIADVADVCYQLGQACASTGMIYAMHQVKVACIVRHMGNSAPLQRLVRRLCAEQLLLASSTTEGQGGGNIRASEAPVEHVDGGRISLERRASVISYGAYADGVVTTARRAADAAASDQVLVAFLKSDYTLTRLQGWNALGMRGTCSEGYLLKACAAAEQILPEPYETIHVRTMVPHAHLLWGSVWAGIAAGATARAQAFIRNAMRHGNGQLPPGAPQFTKALAQLRTLRSMLATSLRTYQQRMDDPQALAGLDFQTMITLTKVEASELAAATVMSAMRACGLSGYRNDSEYSIGRHLRDVLSSPIMINNDRILSNLATPSLMSPIPPSLRD
;
A
#
# COMPACT_ATOMS: atom_id res chain seq x y z
N MET A 1 -29.06 18.04 -21.33
CA MET A 1 -28.24 18.95 -20.51
C MET A 1 -27.38 18.21 -19.49
N GLU A 2 -27.91 17.21 -18.75
CA GLU A 2 -27.11 16.41 -17.81
C GLU A 2 -25.98 15.58 -18.43
N ALA A 3 -26.22 14.97 -19.63
CA ALA A 3 -25.18 14.20 -20.31
C ALA A 3 -24.00 15.06 -20.82
N GLN A 4 -24.23 16.33 -21.11
CA GLN A 4 -23.21 17.27 -21.54
C GLN A 4 -22.38 17.79 -20.36
N GLN A 5 -22.99 18.01 -19.19
CA GLN A 5 -22.27 18.36 -17.95
C GLN A 5 -21.40 17.21 -17.41
N VAL A 6 -21.82 15.96 -17.60
CA VAL A 6 -21.01 14.76 -17.26
C VAL A 6 -19.82 14.61 -18.23
N ALA A 7 -19.99 15.00 -19.50
CA ALA A 7 -18.91 14.96 -20.50
C ALA A 7 -17.87 16.08 -20.27
N GLU A 8 -18.29 17.27 -19.88
CA GLU A 8 -17.38 18.38 -19.55
C GLU A 8 -16.61 18.15 -18.23
N ALA A 9 -17.21 17.45 -17.24
CA ALA A 9 -16.49 17.02 -16.06
C ALA A 9 -15.40 15.96 -16.35
N ARG A 10 -15.52 15.22 -17.48
CA ARG A 10 -14.52 14.25 -17.96
C ARG A 10 -13.36 14.89 -18.74
N ALA A 11 -13.55 16.08 -19.29
CA ALA A 11 -12.51 16.77 -20.08
C ALA A 11 -11.44 17.49 -19.22
N GLY A 12 -11.59 17.49 -17.90
CA GLY A 12 -10.70 18.17 -16.95
C GLY A 12 -9.54 17.30 -16.40
N THR A 13 -9.20 16.17 -17.02
CA THR A 13 -8.00 15.39 -16.65
C THR A 13 -6.74 16.02 -17.23
N GLY A 14 -6.46 17.26 -16.82
CA GLY A 14 -5.12 17.80 -16.95
C GLY A 14 -4.20 16.95 -16.06
N THR A 15 -3.41 16.07 -16.66
CA THR A 15 -2.35 15.32 -16.00
C THR A 15 -1.48 16.29 -15.21
N VAL A 16 -1.27 16.04 -13.91
CA VAL A 16 -0.14 16.62 -13.16
C VAL A 16 1.07 16.37 -14.04
N ALA A 17 1.89 17.39 -14.29
CA ALA A 17 3.09 17.18 -15.09
C ALA A 17 3.91 16.08 -14.41
N ALA A 18 4.05 14.92 -15.03
CA ALA A 18 4.67 13.73 -14.44
C ALA A 18 6.07 14.05 -13.87
N GLY A 19 6.78 15.01 -14.50
CA GLY A 19 8.08 15.49 -14.03
C GLY A 19 8.04 16.18 -12.67
N ASP A 20 6.98 16.94 -12.35
CA ASP A 20 6.86 17.59 -11.04
C ASP A 20 6.62 16.59 -9.92
N LEU A 21 5.72 15.62 -10.11
CA LEU A 21 5.43 14.59 -9.11
C LEU A 21 6.65 13.69 -8.85
N THR A 22 7.36 13.28 -9.90
CA THR A 22 8.60 12.50 -9.79
C THR A 22 9.68 13.26 -9.00
N ALA A 23 9.84 14.55 -9.24
CA ALA A 23 10.80 15.38 -8.51
C ALA A 23 10.44 15.53 -7.02
N ARG A 24 9.16 15.77 -6.71
CA ARG A 24 8.65 15.84 -5.33
C ARG A 24 8.82 14.51 -4.60
N ALA A 25 8.48 13.39 -5.24
CA ALA A 25 8.70 12.05 -4.69
C ALA A 25 10.18 11.77 -4.45
N GLY A 26 11.06 12.16 -5.38
CA GLY A 26 12.52 12.06 -5.25
C GLY A 26 13.05 12.87 -4.07
N SER A 27 12.54 14.07 -3.83
CA SER A 27 12.91 14.90 -2.67
C SER A 27 12.56 14.20 -1.35
N VAL A 28 11.36 13.62 -1.26
CA VAL A 28 10.94 12.84 -0.08
C VAL A 28 11.77 11.56 0.06
N ALA A 29 12.05 10.85 -1.02
CA ALA A 29 12.87 9.65 -1.02
C ALA A 29 14.30 9.94 -0.51
N ALA A 30 14.87 11.09 -0.85
CA ALA A 30 16.19 11.50 -0.35
C ALA A 30 16.19 11.72 1.19
N VAL A 31 15.09 12.29 1.74
CA VAL A 31 14.92 12.40 3.20
C VAL A 31 14.77 11.01 3.81
N ALA A 32 13.89 10.18 3.25
CA ALA A 32 13.64 8.83 3.73
C ALA A 32 14.90 7.96 3.74
N ALA A 33 15.75 8.05 2.70
CA ALA A 33 17.00 7.30 2.61
C ALA A 33 17.99 7.66 3.74
N ARG A 34 18.07 8.96 4.09
CA ARG A 34 18.93 9.43 5.18
C ARG A 34 18.56 8.87 6.53
N HIS A 35 17.28 8.81 6.82
CA HIS A 35 16.76 8.41 8.14
C HIS A 35 16.42 6.91 8.24
N ALA A 36 16.38 6.18 7.10
CA ALA A 36 16.01 4.78 7.08
C ALA A 36 16.84 3.86 8.00
N PRO A 37 18.18 4.04 8.17
CA PRO A 37 18.95 3.23 9.13
C PRO A 37 18.48 3.43 10.57
N ASP A 38 18.20 4.67 10.97
CA ASP A 38 17.76 5.01 12.31
C ASP A 38 16.30 4.56 12.55
N VAL A 39 15.40 4.78 11.60
CA VAL A 39 14.02 4.28 11.62
C VAL A 39 13.98 2.77 11.85
N ASP A 40 14.85 2.01 11.18
CA ASP A 40 14.93 0.56 11.34
C ASP A 40 15.56 0.17 12.68
N SER A 41 16.71 0.74 13.06
CA SER A 41 17.42 0.37 14.29
C SER A 41 16.63 0.71 15.55
N ALA A 42 16.03 1.91 15.60
CA ALA A 42 15.20 2.36 16.72
C ALA A 42 13.76 1.81 16.69
N ALA A 43 13.34 1.14 15.61
CA ALA A 43 11.96 0.69 15.39
C ALA A 43 10.94 1.84 15.59
N ARG A 44 11.25 3.03 15.08
CA ARG A 44 10.46 4.24 15.25
C ARG A 44 9.73 4.65 13.98
N PHE A 45 8.64 5.40 14.14
CA PHE A 45 7.95 6.01 13.00
C PHE A 45 8.91 6.94 12.22
N PRO A 46 8.81 7.00 10.88
CA PRO A 46 9.67 7.83 10.04
C PRO A 46 9.18 9.29 9.98
N ASP A 47 9.24 10.01 11.12
CA ASP A 47 8.71 11.37 11.27
C ASP A 47 9.22 12.34 10.22
N GLU A 48 10.53 12.32 9.94
CA GLU A 48 11.18 13.22 8.98
C GLU A 48 10.67 12.95 7.54
N SER A 49 10.45 11.67 7.23
CA SER A 49 9.90 11.29 5.93
C SER A 49 8.47 11.78 5.77
N PHE A 50 7.63 11.65 6.82
CA PHE A 50 6.24 12.10 6.75
C PHE A 50 6.11 13.61 6.86
N ALA A 51 7.00 14.31 7.53
CA ALA A 51 7.11 15.76 7.43
C ALA A 51 7.40 16.19 5.98
N ALA A 52 8.36 15.50 5.31
CA ALA A 52 8.64 15.76 3.90
C ALA A 52 7.47 15.37 2.96
N VAL A 53 6.75 14.27 3.20
CA VAL A 53 5.55 13.86 2.46
C VAL A 53 4.48 14.96 2.56
N LYS A 54 4.19 15.47 3.76
CA LYS A 54 3.23 16.55 3.99
C LYS A 54 3.67 17.87 3.32
N ALA A 55 4.93 18.25 3.47
CA ALA A 55 5.51 19.45 2.85
C ALA A 55 5.44 19.42 1.31
N ASN A 56 5.63 18.26 0.71
CA ASN A 56 5.49 18.03 -0.73
C ASN A 56 4.06 17.70 -1.17
N ARG A 57 3.08 17.79 -0.28
CA ARG A 57 1.64 17.60 -0.53
C ARG A 57 1.28 16.27 -1.20
N LEU A 58 1.96 15.17 -0.83
CA LEU A 58 1.79 13.87 -1.49
C LEU A 58 0.61 13.06 -0.94
N LEU A 59 0.02 13.39 0.21
CA LEU A 59 -1.06 12.60 0.82
C LEU A 59 -2.38 12.68 0.03
N GLY A 60 -2.67 13.81 -0.62
CA GLY A 60 -3.92 14.03 -1.36
C GLY A 60 -3.79 13.91 -2.89
N ILE A 61 -2.68 13.42 -3.45
CA ILE A 61 -2.44 13.48 -4.91
C ILE A 61 -3.49 12.76 -5.75
N ALA A 62 -4.00 11.60 -5.26
CA ALA A 62 -5.02 10.80 -5.97
C ALA A 62 -6.43 11.38 -5.87
N VAL A 63 -6.67 12.37 -5.01
CA VAL A 63 -7.96 13.01 -4.86
C VAL A 63 -8.25 13.89 -6.10
N PRO A 64 -9.50 13.88 -6.63
CA PRO A 64 -9.89 14.74 -7.75
C PRO A 64 -9.63 16.22 -7.46
N ARG A 65 -9.26 16.99 -8.50
CA ARG A 65 -8.98 18.43 -8.41
C ARG A 65 -10.15 19.23 -7.84
N ALA A 66 -11.39 18.88 -8.18
CA ALA A 66 -12.60 19.48 -7.64
C ALA A 66 -12.74 19.35 -6.11
N LEU A 67 -12.00 18.43 -5.50
CA LEU A 67 -11.96 18.18 -4.05
C LEU A 67 -10.64 18.62 -3.41
N GLY A 68 -9.80 19.35 -4.14
CA GLY A 68 -8.55 19.93 -3.63
C GLY A 68 -7.30 19.05 -3.80
N GLY A 69 -7.41 17.90 -4.49
CA GLY A 69 -6.29 17.05 -4.86
C GLY A 69 -5.70 17.38 -6.23
N GLU A 70 -4.93 16.46 -6.78
CA GLU A 70 -4.25 16.62 -8.07
C GLU A 70 -4.83 15.72 -9.17
N GLY A 71 -5.65 14.72 -8.81
CA GLY A 71 -6.22 13.74 -9.73
C GLY A 71 -5.17 12.80 -10.32
N ALA A 72 -4.10 12.52 -9.56
CA ALA A 72 -3.06 11.59 -9.97
C ALA A 72 -3.63 10.19 -10.18
N SER A 73 -3.15 9.50 -11.22
CA SER A 73 -3.56 8.13 -11.51
C SER A 73 -2.97 7.14 -10.52
N ILE A 74 -3.52 5.91 -10.48
CA ILE A 74 -2.91 4.84 -9.66
C ILE A 74 -1.48 4.52 -10.10
N ALA A 75 -1.13 4.71 -11.37
CA ALA A 75 0.23 4.51 -11.85
C ALA A 75 1.19 5.58 -11.29
N ASP A 76 0.74 6.84 -11.18
CA ASP A 76 1.51 7.91 -10.55
C ASP A 76 1.73 7.61 -9.06
N VAL A 77 0.70 7.18 -8.35
CA VAL A 77 0.79 6.77 -6.94
C VAL A 77 1.73 5.57 -6.77
N ALA A 78 1.66 4.59 -7.68
CA ALA A 78 2.52 3.41 -7.69
C ALA A 78 4.00 3.78 -7.91
N ASP A 79 4.28 4.78 -8.76
CA ASP A 79 5.65 5.28 -8.95
C ASP A 79 6.19 5.96 -7.69
N VAL A 80 5.38 6.76 -6.99
CA VAL A 80 5.75 7.31 -5.67
C VAL A 80 6.03 6.19 -4.68
N CYS A 81 5.18 5.16 -4.60
CA CYS A 81 5.39 3.99 -3.75
C CYS A 81 6.72 3.27 -4.06
N TYR A 82 7.04 3.12 -5.35
CA TYR A 82 8.28 2.52 -5.81
C TYR A 82 9.51 3.33 -5.39
N GLN A 83 9.49 4.65 -5.58
CA GLN A 83 10.59 5.53 -5.19
C GLN A 83 10.81 5.54 -3.67
N LEU A 84 9.73 5.64 -2.89
CA LEU A 84 9.82 5.59 -1.42
C LEU A 84 10.29 4.21 -0.93
N GLY A 85 9.83 3.12 -1.57
CA GLY A 85 10.25 1.76 -1.27
C GLY A 85 11.75 1.53 -1.47
N GLN A 86 12.36 2.19 -2.46
CA GLN A 86 13.81 2.15 -2.68
C GLN A 86 14.59 2.78 -1.54
N ALA A 87 14.05 3.86 -0.97
CA ALA A 87 14.70 4.66 0.06
C ALA A 87 14.50 4.08 1.46
N CYS A 88 13.23 3.85 1.83
CA CYS A 88 12.80 3.32 3.12
C CYS A 88 11.51 2.52 2.96
N ALA A 89 11.60 1.22 3.17
CA ALA A 89 10.47 0.30 3.04
C ALA A 89 9.28 0.69 3.93
N SER A 90 9.54 1.06 5.18
CA SER A 90 8.49 1.49 6.12
C SER A 90 7.78 2.75 5.64
N THR A 91 8.51 3.76 5.17
CA THR A 91 7.92 4.99 4.60
C THR A 91 7.06 4.67 3.38
N GLY A 92 7.57 3.86 2.44
CA GLY A 92 6.83 3.45 1.24
C GLY A 92 5.55 2.68 1.59
N MET A 93 5.62 1.76 2.55
CA MET A 93 4.47 0.94 2.93
C MET A 93 3.39 1.76 3.67
N ILE A 94 3.76 2.65 4.58
CA ILE A 94 2.83 3.57 5.25
C ILE A 94 2.12 4.43 4.21
N TYR A 95 2.87 4.99 3.26
CA TYR A 95 2.32 5.79 2.17
C TYR A 95 1.35 4.99 1.29
N ALA A 96 1.72 3.77 0.90
CA ALA A 96 0.85 2.89 0.12
C ALA A 96 -0.45 2.55 0.85
N MET A 97 -0.38 2.18 2.14
CA MET A 97 -1.56 1.88 2.96
C MET A 97 -2.49 3.09 3.10
N HIS A 98 -1.96 4.28 3.27
CA HIS A 98 -2.72 5.53 3.26
C HIS A 98 -3.45 5.73 1.93
N GLN A 99 -2.76 5.61 0.81
CA GLN A 99 -3.34 5.82 -0.52
C GLN A 99 -4.46 4.82 -0.86
N VAL A 100 -4.35 3.57 -0.36
CA VAL A 100 -5.46 2.60 -0.46
C VAL A 100 -6.72 3.13 0.22
N LYS A 101 -6.60 3.75 1.39
CA LYS A 101 -7.76 4.31 2.13
C LYS A 101 -8.33 5.56 1.47
N VAL A 102 -7.45 6.42 0.95
CA VAL A 102 -7.88 7.58 0.14
C VAL A 102 -8.68 7.11 -1.08
N ALA A 103 -8.19 6.13 -1.81
CA ALA A 103 -8.89 5.58 -2.97
C ALA A 103 -10.27 4.98 -2.60
N CYS A 104 -10.36 4.23 -1.49
CA CYS A 104 -11.64 3.69 -1.02
C CYS A 104 -12.64 4.80 -0.73
N ILE A 105 -12.24 5.86 -0.02
CA ILE A 105 -13.13 6.97 0.28
C ILE A 105 -13.53 7.70 -1.01
N VAL A 106 -12.58 8.11 -1.82
CA VAL A 106 -12.82 8.90 -3.03
C VAL A 106 -13.75 8.20 -4.02
N ARG A 107 -13.57 6.90 -4.22
CA ARG A 107 -14.36 6.14 -5.19
C ARG A 107 -15.74 5.70 -4.69
N HIS A 108 -15.95 5.67 -3.37
CA HIS A 108 -17.16 5.10 -2.77
C HIS A 108 -17.91 6.06 -1.83
N MET A 109 -17.51 7.33 -1.76
CA MET A 109 -18.21 8.34 -0.95
C MET A 109 -19.53 8.83 -1.56
N GLY A 110 -19.78 8.53 -2.85
CA GLY A 110 -20.96 9.02 -3.57
C GLY A 110 -21.11 10.55 -3.46
N ASN A 111 -22.34 10.98 -3.23
CA ASN A 111 -22.68 12.40 -3.01
C ASN A 111 -22.67 12.82 -1.54
N SER A 112 -22.05 12.03 -0.64
CA SER A 112 -21.97 12.35 0.79
C SER A 112 -21.20 13.63 1.04
N ALA A 113 -21.89 14.71 1.40
CA ALA A 113 -21.27 15.98 1.71
C ALA A 113 -20.28 15.91 2.91
N PRO A 114 -20.56 15.15 3.99
CA PRO A 114 -19.59 14.92 5.07
C PRO A 114 -18.28 14.26 4.59
N LEU A 115 -18.37 13.19 3.78
CA LEU A 115 -17.18 12.51 3.25
C LEU A 115 -16.41 13.41 2.26
N GLN A 116 -17.10 14.21 1.44
CA GLN A 116 -16.44 15.20 0.59
C GLN A 116 -15.71 16.27 1.42
N ARG A 117 -16.29 16.74 2.55
CA ARG A 117 -15.61 17.65 3.48
C ARG A 117 -14.36 16.99 4.08
N LEU A 118 -14.44 15.72 4.49
CA LEU A 118 -13.30 14.97 5.01
C LEU A 118 -12.17 14.93 3.96
N VAL A 119 -12.49 14.59 2.70
CA VAL A 119 -11.51 14.52 1.61
C VAL A 119 -10.89 15.89 1.32
N ARG A 120 -11.67 16.99 1.32
CA ARG A 120 -11.13 18.36 1.18
C ARG A 120 -10.17 18.70 2.32
N ARG A 121 -10.53 18.37 3.57
CA ARG A 121 -9.64 18.54 4.73
C ARG A 121 -8.37 17.71 4.59
N LEU A 122 -8.48 16.45 4.14
CA LEU A 122 -7.31 15.59 3.90
C LEU A 122 -6.32 16.28 2.97
N CYS A 123 -6.79 16.87 1.87
CA CYS A 123 -5.92 17.57 0.91
C CYS A 123 -5.36 18.86 1.51
N ALA A 124 -6.18 19.67 2.20
CA ALA A 124 -5.75 20.96 2.75
C ALA A 124 -4.73 20.78 3.88
N GLU A 125 -5.03 19.90 4.83
CA GLU A 125 -4.29 19.66 6.07
C GLU A 125 -3.25 18.55 5.94
N GLN A 126 -3.21 17.84 4.80
CA GLN A 126 -2.35 16.68 4.56
C GLN A 126 -2.50 15.62 5.65
N LEU A 127 -3.74 15.14 5.84
CA LEU A 127 -4.07 14.14 6.86
C LEU A 127 -3.60 12.75 6.46
N LEU A 128 -2.91 12.07 7.38
CA LEU A 128 -2.46 10.69 7.24
C LEU A 128 -3.55 9.73 7.77
N LEU A 129 -4.06 8.83 6.92
CA LEU A 129 -5.08 7.85 7.29
C LEU A 129 -4.47 6.47 7.52
N ALA A 130 -4.69 5.89 8.70
CA ALA A 130 -4.36 4.51 9.01
C ALA A 130 -5.48 3.55 8.61
N SER A 131 -5.16 2.26 8.61
CA SER A 131 -6.06 1.16 8.27
C SER A 131 -6.29 0.23 9.46
N SER A 132 -7.56 -0.06 9.78
CA SER A 132 -7.94 -1.07 10.75
C SER A 132 -8.96 -2.04 10.11
N THR A 133 -8.48 -3.10 9.47
CA THR A 133 -9.32 -4.05 8.74
C THR A 133 -9.18 -5.49 9.22
N THR A 134 -8.33 -5.75 10.24
CA THR A 134 -8.09 -7.08 10.81
C THR A 134 -8.50 -7.12 12.27
N GLU A 135 -9.15 -8.20 12.69
CA GLU A 135 -9.60 -8.46 14.06
C GLU A 135 -9.13 -9.84 14.54
N GLY A 136 -9.06 -9.97 15.88
CA GLY A 136 -8.84 -11.23 16.54
C GLY A 136 -7.48 -11.89 16.28
N GLN A 137 -7.35 -13.14 16.70
CA GLN A 137 -6.16 -13.98 16.51
C GLN A 137 -6.20 -14.77 15.18
N GLY A 138 -7.25 -14.64 14.40
CA GLY A 138 -7.57 -15.48 13.24
C GLY A 138 -6.84 -15.16 11.94
N GLY A 139 -5.62 -14.59 11.99
CA GLY A 139 -4.79 -14.45 10.79
C GLY A 139 -5.38 -13.62 9.66
N GLY A 140 -6.17 -12.59 9.97
CA GLY A 140 -6.57 -11.57 8.99
C GLY A 140 -7.68 -12.00 8.02
N ASN A 141 -8.76 -12.59 8.50
CA ASN A 141 -9.99 -12.70 7.69
C ASN A 141 -10.65 -11.33 7.54
N ILE A 142 -10.30 -10.62 6.47
CA ILE A 142 -10.84 -9.28 6.17
C ILE A 142 -12.27 -9.30 5.60
N ARG A 143 -12.86 -10.49 5.40
CA ARG A 143 -14.24 -10.66 4.92
C ARG A 143 -15.25 -10.87 6.04
N ALA A 144 -14.85 -10.76 7.29
CA ALA A 144 -15.73 -10.82 8.44
C ALA A 144 -15.27 -9.82 9.51
N SER A 145 -16.21 -9.21 10.21
CA SER A 145 -15.96 -8.32 11.33
C SER A 145 -16.78 -8.74 12.54
N GLU A 146 -16.15 -8.79 13.71
CA GLU A 146 -16.82 -9.10 14.96
C GLU A 146 -17.46 -7.86 15.58
N ALA A 147 -16.76 -6.72 15.52
CA ALA A 147 -17.21 -5.46 16.10
C ALA A 147 -18.34 -4.83 15.27
N PRO A 148 -19.55 -4.65 15.85
CA PRO A 148 -20.64 -3.97 15.17
C PRO A 148 -20.51 -2.46 15.26
N VAL A 149 -21.10 -1.75 14.30
CA VAL A 149 -21.51 -0.37 14.47
C VAL A 149 -22.77 -0.35 15.33
N GLU A 150 -22.78 0.47 16.37
CA GLU A 150 -23.93 0.73 17.20
C GLU A 150 -24.44 2.15 16.95
N HIS A 151 -25.72 2.28 16.64
CA HIS A 151 -26.36 3.59 16.52
C HIS A 151 -26.69 4.14 17.90
N VAL A 152 -26.23 5.37 18.17
CA VAL A 152 -26.49 6.10 19.41
C VAL A 152 -27.27 7.38 19.11
N ASP A 153 -27.79 8.02 20.15
CA ASP A 153 -28.61 9.24 20.03
C ASP A 153 -27.93 10.33 19.20
N GLY A 154 -28.74 11.17 18.55
CA GLY A 154 -28.25 12.31 17.77
C GLY A 154 -27.64 11.99 16.42
N GLY A 155 -28.01 10.85 15.78
CA GLY A 155 -27.50 10.49 14.46
C GLY A 155 -26.03 10.10 14.47
N ARG A 156 -25.55 9.62 15.60
CA ARG A 156 -24.16 9.15 15.77
C ARG A 156 -24.05 7.65 15.77
N ILE A 157 -22.83 7.18 15.60
CA ILE A 157 -22.44 5.79 15.74
C ILE A 157 -21.32 5.64 16.78
N SER A 158 -21.31 4.52 17.47
CA SER A 158 -20.17 4.07 18.27
C SER A 158 -19.59 2.76 17.72
N LEU A 159 -18.32 2.55 17.98
CA LEU A 159 -17.58 1.34 17.62
C LEU A 159 -16.52 1.05 18.68
N GLU A 160 -16.54 -0.15 19.22
CA GLU A 160 -15.44 -0.68 20.02
C GLU A 160 -14.84 -1.90 19.30
N ARG A 161 -13.53 -1.84 18.97
CA ARG A 161 -12.86 -2.86 18.17
C ARG A 161 -11.49 -3.23 18.73
N ARG A 162 -11.26 -4.52 18.93
CA ARG A 162 -9.93 -5.06 19.25
C ARG A 162 -9.19 -5.34 17.95
N ALA A 163 -8.43 -4.36 17.49
CA ALA A 163 -7.61 -4.50 16.29
C ALA A 163 -6.31 -5.21 16.62
N SER A 164 -6.03 -6.33 15.97
CA SER A 164 -4.77 -7.05 16.11
C SER A 164 -3.57 -6.22 15.65
N VAL A 165 -3.77 -5.40 14.61
CA VAL A 165 -2.75 -4.52 14.02
C VAL A 165 -3.39 -3.25 13.47
N ILE A 166 -2.88 -2.09 13.88
CA ILE A 166 -3.08 -0.81 13.19
C ILE A 166 -1.69 -0.21 12.94
N SER A 167 -1.17 -0.39 11.74
CA SER A 167 0.11 0.20 11.36
C SER A 167 0.05 1.72 11.53
N TYR A 168 1.10 2.32 12.10
CA TYR A 168 1.21 3.76 12.40
C TYR A 168 -0.03 4.41 13.03
N GLY A 169 -0.87 3.63 13.73
CA GLY A 169 -2.13 4.12 14.30
C GLY A 169 -1.96 5.28 15.27
N ALA A 170 -0.91 5.28 16.08
CA ALA A 170 -0.60 6.36 17.02
C ALA A 170 -0.26 7.69 16.32
N TYR A 171 0.28 7.63 15.11
CA TYR A 171 0.80 8.76 14.32
C TYR A 171 -0.19 9.26 13.26
N ALA A 172 -1.28 8.52 13.04
CA ALA A 172 -2.29 8.86 12.03
C ALA A 172 -3.22 9.98 12.49
N ASP A 173 -3.66 10.78 11.53
CA ASP A 173 -4.67 11.84 11.72
C ASP A 173 -6.10 11.30 11.60
N GLY A 174 -6.27 10.06 11.14
CA GLY A 174 -7.54 9.35 11.06
C GLY A 174 -7.34 7.84 10.87
N VAL A 175 -8.40 7.06 11.13
CA VAL A 175 -8.43 5.60 10.94
C VAL A 175 -9.63 5.24 10.07
N VAL A 176 -9.37 4.48 9.01
CA VAL A 176 -10.41 3.88 8.18
C VAL A 176 -10.53 2.41 8.54
N THR A 177 -11.70 2.02 9.05
CA THR A 177 -11.92 0.70 9.66
C THR A 177 -13.12 0.00 9.06
N THR A 178 -13.04 -1.34 8.95
CA THR A 178 -14.23 -2.16 8.76
C THR A 178 -14.96 -2.35 10.08
N ALA A 179 -16.26 -2.53 9.99
CA ALA A 179 -17.10 -2.92 11.12
C ALA A 179 -18.28 -3.75 10.59
N ARG A 180 -18.85 -4.62 11.40
CA ARG A 180 -20.14 -5.26 11.11
C ARG A 180 -21.23 -4.19 11.09
N ARG A 181 -22.15 -4.24 10.13
CA ARG A 181 -23.15 -3.18 9.90
C ARG A 181 -24.01 -2.89 11.13
N ALA A 182 -24.39 -3.92 11.89
CA ALA A 182 -25.18 -3.83 13.12
C ALA A 182 -24.93 -5.06 13.99
N ALA A 183 -25.38 -5.04 15.23
CA ALA A 183 -25.16 -6.14 16.19
C ALA A 183 -25.86 -7.46 15.76
N ASP A 184 -26.95 -7.38 15.04
CA ASP A 184 -27.72 -8.51 14.50
C ASP A 184 -27.35 -8.90 13.05
N ALA A 185 -26.51 -8.12 12.39
CA ALA A 185 -26.05 -8.40 11.02
C ALA A 185 -25.11 -9.61 10.98
N ALA A 186 -25.01 -10.28 9.83
CA ALA A 186 -24.00 -11.32 9.62
C ALA A 186 -22.57 -10.74 9.71
N ALA A 187 -21.60 -11.53 10.15
CA ALA A 187 -20.22 -11.09 10.26
C ALA A 187 -19.61 -10.65 8.91
N SER A 188 -20.12 -11.15 7.79
CA SER A 188 -19.76 -10.76 6.42
C SER A 188 -20.43 -9.47 5.95
N ASP A 189 -21.53 -9.05 6.58
CA ASP A 189 -22.18 -7.78 6.25
C ASP A 189 -21.46 -6.63 6.94
N GLN A 190 -20.46 -6.09 6.22
CA GLN A 190 -19.56 -5.07 6.73
C GLN A 190 -19.80 -3.72 6.08
N VAL A 191 -19.45 -2.69 6.83
CA VAL A 191 -19.33 -1.30 6.38
C VAL A 191 -17.88 -0.83 6.52
N LEU A 192 -17.52 0.20 5.78
CA LEU A 192 -16.26 0.92 5.94
C LEU A 192 -16.55 2.28 6.56
N VAL A 193 -15.84 2.62 7.63
CA VAL A 193 -16.04 3.87 8.38
C VAL A 193 -14.73 4.65 8.42
N ALA A 194 -14.80 5.97 8.22
CA ALA A 194 -13.65 6.86 8.27
C ALA A 194 -13.74 7.76 9.50
N PHE A 195 -12.96 7.47 10.54
CA PHE A 195 -12.84 8.28 11.76
C PHE A 195 -11.67 9.24 11.66
N LEU A 196 -11.86 10.49 12.12
CA LEU A 196 -10.78 11.44 12.34
C LEU A 196 -10.22 11.32 13.76
N LYS A 197 -9.06 11.91 14.03
CA LYS A 197 -8.37 11.80 15.33
C LYS A 197 -9.21 12.25 16.52
N SER A 198 -10.12 13.19 16.31
CA SER A 198 -11.08 13.67 17.32
C SER A 198 -12.18 12.67 17.69
N ASP A 199 -12.41 11.68 16.83
CA ASP A 199 -13.55 10.78 16.91
C ASP A 199 -13.22 9.48 17.66
N TYR A 200 -11.93 9.20 17.92
CA TYR A 200 -11.52 7.93 18.51
C TYR A 200 -10.37 8.06 19.51
N THR A 201 -10.25 7.01 20.33
CA THR A 201 -9.09 6.73 21.17
C THR A 201 -8.49 5.39 20.82
N LEU A 202 -7.17 5.26 20.97
CA LEU A 202 -6.43 4.02 20.81
C LEU A 202 -5.76 3.67 22.14
N THR A 203 -6.14 2.54 22.72
CA THR A 203 -5.42 1.97 23.86
C THR A 203 -4.53 0.86 23.35
N ARG A 204 -3.21 0.99 23.51
CA ARG A 204 -2.23 0.01 23.05
C ARG A 204 -2.38 -1.30 23.82
N LEU A 205 -2.51 -2.40 23.09
CA LEU A 205 -2.62 -3.76 23.62
C LEU A 205 -1.33 -4.57 23.41
N GLN A 206 -0.66 -4.33 22.27
CA GLN A 206 0.53 -5.05 21.87
C GLN A 206 1.50 -4.13 21.15
N GLY A 207 2.80 -4.27 21.41
CA GLY A 207 3.85 -3.55 20.70
C GLY A 207 4.22 -4.19 19.37
N TRP A 208 5.13 -3.51 18.65
CA TRP A 208 5.65 -3.98 17.38
C TRP A 208 7.14 -4.31 17.49
N ASN A 209 7.47 -5.58 17.75
CA ASN A 209 8.83 -6.09 17.72
C ASN A 209 8.96 -7.11 16.59
N ALA A 210 9.32 -6.66 15.40
CA ALA A 210 9.35 -7.43 14.17
C ALA A 210 10.74 -7.51 13.56
N LEU A 211 10.94 -8.51 12.71
CA LEU A 211 12.19 -8.74 11.97
C LEU A 211 12.51 -7.58 11.00
N GLY A 212 11.51 -7.12 10.27
CA GLY A 212 11.55 -6.03 9.29
C GLY A 212 10.33 -5.16 9.36
N MET A 213 10.22 -4.17 8.47
CA MET A 213 9.14 -3.16 8.49
C MET A 213 8.98 -2.49 9.87
N ARG A 214 10.08 -2.35 10.59
CA ARG A 214 10.07 -1.94 12.00
C ARG A 214 9.48 -0.55 12.19
N GLY A 215 9.75 0.36 11.24
CA GLY A 215 9.23 1.73 11.25
C GLY A 215 7.74 1.88 10.91
N THR A 216 7.03 0.80 10.57
CA THR A 216 5.56 0.87 10.38
C THR A 216 4.81 0.95 11.70
N CYS A 217 5.45 0.69 12.85
CA CYS A 217 4.83 0.74 14.18
C CYS A 217 3.45 0.05 14.17
N SER A 218 3.43 -1.22 13.71
CA SER A 218 2.19 -1.97 13.46
C SER A 218 1.69 -2.62 14.76
N GLU A 219 1.26 -1.80 15.68
CA GLU A 219 0.87 -2.20 17.03
C GLU A 219 -0.58 -2.68 17.10
N GLY A 220 -0.91 -3.47 18.11
CA GLY A 220 -2.26 -3.88 18.45
C GLY A 220 -2.97 -2.85 19.34
N TYR A 221 -4.25 -2.58 19.07
CA TYR A 221 -5.00 -1.56 19.77
C TYR A 221 -6.43 -2.00 20.10
N LEU A 222 -6.95 -1.47 21.21
CA LEU A 222 -8.38 -1.28 21.43
C LEU A 222 -8.74 0.09 20.84
N LEU A 223 -9.50 0.09 19.76
CA LEU A 223 -10.07 1.26 19.12
C LEU A 223 -11.46 1.49 19.71
N LYS A 224 -11.69 2.65 20.32
CA LYS A 224 -13.04 3.14 20.70
C LYS A 224 -13.32 4.42 19.95
N ALA A 225 -14.42 4.44 19.21
CA ALA A 225 -14.79 5.57 18.37
C ALA A 225 -16.25 5.97 18.56
N CYS A 226 -16.54 7.26 18.40
CA CYS A 226 -17.89 7.78 18.36
C CYS A 226 -17.93 8.98 17.41
N ALA A 227 -18.72 8.88 16.33
CA ALA A 227 -18.75 9.84 15.24
C ALA A 227 -20.15 10.00 14.64
N ALA A 228 -20.31 10.90 13.68
CA ALA A 228 -21.54 11.03 12.90
C ALA A 228 -21.75 9.77 12.00
N ALA A 229 -22.98 9.31 11.87
CA ALA A 229 -23.31 8.12 11.07
C ALA A 229 -22.95 8.31 9.58
N GLU A 230 -22.91 9.53 9.10
CA GLU A 230 -22.51 9.88 7.73
C GLU A 230 -21.02 9.64 7.43
N GLN A 231 -20.22 9.29 8.44
CA GLN A 231 -18.83 8.82 8.25
C GLN A 231 -18.73 7.36 7.79
N ILE A 232 -19.86 6.63 7.80
CA ILE A 232 -19.98 5.33 7.11
C ILE A 232 -20.02 5.59 5.60
N LEU A 233 -19.19 4.87 4.85
CA LEU A 233 -19.25 4.91 3.38
C LEU A 233 -20.58 4.28 2.90
N PRO A 234 -21.25 4.89 1.91
CA PRO A 234 -22.60 4.47 1.49
C PRO A 234 -22.64 3.10 0.83
N GLU A 235 -21.55 2.67 0.18
CA GLU A 235 -21.50 1.36 -0.46
C GLU A 235 -21.14 0.23 0.53
N PRO A 236 -21.67 -1.00 0.35
CA PRO A 236 -21.26 -2.17 1.13
C PRO A 236 -19.75 -2.41 1.01
N TYR A 237 -19.12 -2.85 2.12
CA TYR A 237 -17.68 -3.10 2.12
C TYR A 237 -17.24 -4.14 1.10
N GLU A 238 -18.05 -5.14 0.81
CA GLU A 238 -17.75 -6.14 -0.22
C GLU A 238 -17.49 -5.49 -1.59
N THR A 239 -18.34 -4.53 -1.98
CA THR A 239 -18.17 -3.76 -3.21
C THR A 239 -16.87 -2.94 -3.18
N ILE A 240 -16.62 -2.22 -2.08
CA ILE A 240 -15.40 -1.43 -1.87
C ILE A 240 -14.16 -2.33 -1.93
N HIS A 241 -14.24 -3.49 -1.28
CA HIS A 241 -13.18 -4.48 -1.21
C HIS A 241 -12.77 -4.99 -2.60
N VAL A 242 -13.74 -5.47 -3.37
CA VAL A 242 -13.52 -6.08 -4.68
C VAL A 242 -13.06 -5.06 -5.72
N ARG A 243 -13.71 -3.88 -5.77
CA ARG A 243 -13.48 -2.91 -6.83
C ARG A 243 -12.31 -1.98 -6.59
N THR A 244 -11.95 -1.73 -5.32
CA THR A 244 -10.96 -0.70 -4.99
C THR A 244 -9.91 -1.17 -4.01
N MET A 245 -10.29 -1.69 -2.84
CA MET A 245 -9.33 -1.98 -1.78
C MET A 245 -8.30 -3.03 -2.21
N VAL A 246 -8.74 -4.16 -2.74
CA VAL A 246 -7.83 -5.25 -3.17
C VAL A 246 -6.94 -4.81 -4.33
N PRO A 247 -7.48 -4.25 -5.44
CA PRO A 247 -6.61 -3.82 -6.54
C PRO A 247 -5.58 -2.78 -6.12
N HIS A 248 -5.98 -1.74 -5.38
CA HIS A 248 -5.04 -0.72 -4.92
C HIS A 248 -4.00 -1.29 -3.96
N ALA A 249 -4.43 -2.12 -2.99
CA ALA A 249 -3.51 -2.73 -2.03
C ALA A 249 -2.45 -3.58 -2.75
N HIS A 250 -2.87 -4.49 -3.61
CA HIS A 250 -1.96 -5.43 -4.28
C HIS A 250 -0.98 -4.71 -5.22
N LEU A 251 -1.46 -3.70 -5.97
CA LEU A 251 -0.62 -2.94 -6.89
C LEU A 251 0.34 -2.00 -6.16
N LEU A 252 -0.13 -1.25 -5.16
CA LEU A 252 0.72 -0.28 -4.45
C LEU A 252 1.72 -0.98 -3.52
N TRP A 253 1.33 -2.06 -2.82
CA TRP A 253 2.28 -2.86 -2.03
C TRP A 253 3.32 -3.54 -2.93
N GLY A 254 2.88 -4.11 -4.05
CA GLY A 254 3.78 -4.67 -5.06
C GLY A 254 4.80 -3.64 -5.55
N SER A 255 4.37 -2.38 -5.72
CA SER A 255 5.25 -1.28 -6.12
C SER A 255 6.28 -0.94 -5.03
N VAL A 256 5.88 -0.95 -3.74
CA VAL A 256 6.83 -0.78 -2.62
C VAL A 256 7.85 -1.92 -2.60
N TRP A 257 7.41 -3.17 -2.74
CA TRP A 257 8.31 -4.33 -2.74
C TRP A 257 9.26 -4.32 -3.94
N ALA A 258 8.79 -3.91 -5.11
CA ALA A 258 9.64 -3.66 -6.27
C ALA A 258 10.66 -2.54 -6.00
N GLY A 259 10.28 -1.50 -5.27
CA GLY A 259 11.17 -0.45 -4.79
C GLY A 259 12.27 -1.00 -3.88
N ILE A 260 11.91 -1.82 -2.87
CA ILE A 260 12.88 -2.48 -1.99
C ILE A 260 13.90 -3.31 -2.81
N ALA A 261 13.38 -4.10 -3.76
CA ALA A 261 14.19 -4.92 -4.64
C ALA A 261 15.12 -4.06 -5.53
N ALA A 262 14.64 -2.91 -6.01
CA ALA A 262 15.45 -1.97 -6.78
C ALA A 262 16.56 -1.33 -5.93
N GLY A 263 16.26 -0.92 -4.70
CA GLY A 263 17.27 -0.39 -3.76
C GLY A 263 18.37 -1.40 -3.46
N ALA A 264 18.02 -2.67 -3.21
CA ALA A 264 18.98 -3.75 -3.03
C ALA A 264 19.83 -4.00 -4.29
N THR A 265 19.19 -4.02 -5.47
CA THR A 265 19.87 -4.22 -6.75
C THR A 265 20.83 -3.08 -7.07
N ALA A 266 20.47 -1.82 -6.77
CA ALA A 266 21.34 -0.66 -6.96
C ALA A 266 22.60 -0.74 -6.06
N ARG A 267 22.44 -1.20 -4.80
CA ARG A 267 23.59 -1.43 -3.90
C ARG A 267 24.51 -2.53 -4.43
N ALA A 268 23.95 -3.64 -4.92
CA ALA A 268 24.73 -4.70 -5.56
C ALA A 268 25.47 -4.18 -6.79
N GLN A 269 24.83 -3.34 -7.61
CA GLN A 269 25.50 -2.71 -8.76
C GLN A 269 26.68 -1.83 -8.32
N ALA A 270 26.49 -1.02 -7.28
CA ALA A 270 27.55 -0.18 -6.74
C ALA A 270 28.73 -1.02 -6.22
N PHE A 271 28.45 -2.12 -5.49
CA PHE A 271 29.46 -3.06 -5.02
C PHE A 271 30.27 -3.67 -6.18
N ILE A 272 29.59 -4.22 -7.20
CA ILE A 272 30.24 -4.84 -8.36
C ILE A 272 31.14 -3.82 -9.08
N ARG A 273 30.65 -2.60 -9.33
CA ARG A 273 31.42 -1.52 -9.95
C ARG A 273 32.64 -1.14 -9.13
N ASN A 274 32.51 -1.09 -7.82
CA ASN A 274 33.62 -0.78 -6.93
C ASN A 274 34.67 -1.92 -6.94
N ALA A 275 34.22 -3.18 -6.85
CA ALA A 275 35.11 -4.34 -6.91
C ALA A 275 35.90 -4.42 -8.23
N MET A 276 35.25 -4.12 -9.37
CA MET A 276 35.93 -4.07 -10.67
C MET A 276 37.02 -2.99 -10.72
N ARG A 277 36.76 -1.80 -10.16
CA ARG A 277 37.78 -0.72 -10.14
C ARG A 277 39.04 -1.09 -9.36
N HIS A 278 38.87 -1.85 -8.26
CA HIS A 278 40.00 -2.29 -7.43
C HIS A 278 40.61 -3.61 -7.90
N GLY A 279 39.90 -4.39 -8.75
CA GLY A 279 40.30 -5.67 -9.27
C GLY A 279 40.84 -5.63 -10.72
N ASN A 280 41.45 -4.51 -11.16
CA ASN A 280 42.00 -4.33 -12.52
C ASN A 280 40.99 -4.67 -13.64
N GLY A 281 39.71 -4.33 -13.45
CA GLY A 281 38.64 -4.60 -14.42
C GLY A 281 38.04 -6.00 -14.37
N GLN A 282 38.54 -6.89 -13.51
CA GLN A 282 38.00 -8.24 -13.38
C GLN A 282 36.64 -8.22 -12.64
N LEU A 283 35.69 -9.02 -13.14
CA LEU A 283 34.41 -9.21 -12.51
C LEU A 283 34.56 -10.03 -11.22
N PRO A 284 33.99 -9.59 -10.10
CA PRO A 284 33.98 -10.38 -8.88
C PRO A 284 33.08 -11.62 -9.04
N PRO A 285 33.30 -12.69 -8.23
CA PRO A 285 32.54 -13.93 -8.31
C PRO A 285 31.01 -13.75 -8.15
N GLY A 286 30.57 -12.69 -7.48
CA GLY A 286 29.17 -12.35 -7.28
C GLY A 286 28.45 -11.75 -8.51
N ALA A 287 29.17 -11.35 -9.55
CA ALA A 287 28.59 -10.67 -10.72
C ALA A 287 27.40 -11.41 -11.39
N PRO A 288 27.42 -12.76 -11.57
CA PRO A 288 26.26 -13.48 -12.10
C PRO A 288 25.00 -13.33 -11.24
N GLN A 289 25.14 -13.21 -9.92
CA GLN A 289 24.00 -13.00 -9.02
C GLN A 289 23.39 -11.58 -9.18
N PHE A 290 24.21 -10.56 -9.46
CA PHE A 290 23.72 -9.23 -9.83
C PHE A 290 22.91 -9.29 -11.14
N THR A 291 23.41 -10.00 -12.17
CA THR A 291 22.67 -10.18 -13.43
C THR A 291 21.32 -10.86 -13.20
N LYS A 292 21.28 -11.87 -12.32
CA LYS A 292 20.04 -12.54 -11.92
C LYS A 292 19.09 -11.57 -11.19
N ALA A 293 19.57 -10.80 -10.23
CA ALA A 293 18.76 -9.78 -9.53
C ALA A 293 18.17 -8.77 -10.52
N LEU A 294 18.96 -8.30 -11.48
CA LEU A 294 18.51 -7.35 -12.50
C LEU A 294 17.42 -7.97 -13.41
N ALA A 295 17.56 -9.23 -13.81
CA ALA A 295 16.55 -9.93 -14.61
C ALA A 295 15.24 -10.08 -13.84
N GLN A 296 15.28 -10.54 -12.59
CA GLN A 296 14.11 -10.67 -11.70
C GLN A 296 13.42 -9.32 -11.48
N LEU A 297 14.18 -8.25 -11.24
CA LEU A 297 13.63 -6.89 -11.07
C LEU A 297 12.93 -6.42 -12.35
N ARG A 298 13.48 -6.69 -13.53
CA ARG A 298 12.83 -6.35 -14.81
C ARG A 298 11.51 -7.09 -14.99
N THR A 299 11.46 -8.38 -14.71
CA THR A 299 10.22 -9.18 -14.75
C THR A 299 9.17 -8.61 -13.79
N LEU A 300 9.54 -8.35 -12.53
CA LEU A 300 8.67 -7.77 -11.52
C LEU A 300 8.07 -6.43 -11.97
N ARG A 301 8.92 -5.52 -12.47
CA ARG A 301 8.47 -4.21 -12.96
C ARG A 301 7.54 -4.31 -14.17
N SER A 302 7.83 -5.20 -15.12
CA SER A 302 6.99 -5.42 -16.30
C SER A 302 5.61 -5.96 -15.92
N MET A 303 5.57 -6.94 -15.02
CA MET A 303 4.32 -7.51 -14.50
C MET A 303 3.46 -6.45 -13.81
N LEU A 304 4.04 -5.66 -12.89
CA LEU A 304 3.32 -4.59 -12.20
C LEU A 304 2.82 -3.52 -13.17
N ALA A 305 3.64 -3.09 -14.14
CA ALA A 305 3.23 -2.11 -15.13
C ALA A 305 2.07 -2.60 -16.00
N THR A 306 2.04 -3.89 -16.34
CA THR A 306 0.92 -4.51 -17.07
C THR A 306 -0.33 -4.55 -16.20
N SER A 307 -0.22 -5.03 -14.95
CA SER A 307 -1.36 -5.09 -14.03
C SER A 307 -1.94 -3.71 -13.71
N LEU A 308 -1.11 -2.67 -13.58
CA LEU A 308 -1.54 -1.28 -13.41
C LEU A 308 -2.34 -0.80 -14.63
N ARG A 309 -1.86 -1.03 -15.85
CA ARG A 309 -2.59 -0.67 -17.07
C ARG A 309 -3.92 -1.40 -17.18
N THR A 310 -3.94 -2.69 -16.92
CA THR A 310 -5.16 -3.51 -16.94
C THR A 310 -6.20 -2.98 -15.94
N TYR A 311 -5.77 -2.65 -14.72
CA TYR A 311 -6.68 -2.04 -13.75
C TYR A 311 -7.19 -0.67 -14.20
N GLN A 312 -6.33 0.22 -14.70
CA GLN A 312 -6.73 1.54 -15.19
C GLN A 312 -7.77 1.46 -16.33
N GLN A 313 -7.62 0.50 -17.22
CA GLN A 313 -8.57 0.28 -18.33
C GLN A 313 -9.94 -0.23 -17.86
N ARG A 314 -9.98 -0.97 -16.75
CA ARG A 314 -11.20 -1.61 -16.21
C ARG A 314 -11.83 -0.87 -15.01
N MET A 315 -11.16 0.14 -14.46
CA MET A 315 -11.53 0.72 -13.16
C MET A 315 -12.91 1.40 -13.13
N ASP A 316 -13.46 1.75 -14.28
CA ASP A 316 -14.80 2.33 -14.41
C ASP A 316 -15.85 1.32 -14.89
N ASP A 317 -15.48 0.05 -15.05
CA ASP A 317 -16.36 -1.06 -15.37
C ASP A 317 -16.53 -1.99 -14.14
N PRO A 318 -17.64 -1.86 -13.39
CA PRO A 318 -17.89 -2.66 -12.19
C PRO A 318 -17.97 -4.16 -12.46
N GLN A 319 -18.44 -4.58 -13.65
CA GLN A 319 -18.57 -5.99 -14.01
C GLN A 319 -17.20 -6.59 -14.34
N ALA A 320 -16.39 -5.87 -15.10
CA ALA A 320 -15.02 -6.28 -15.39
C ALA A 320 -14.17 -6.42 -14.10
N LEU A 321 -14.34 -5.50 -13.15
CA LEU A 321 -13.64 -5.58 -11.85
C LEU A 321 -14.12 -6.75 -10.97
N ALA A 322 -15.39 -7.10 -11.03
CA ALA A 322 -15.94 -8.21 -10.25
C ALA A 322 -15.70 -9.57 -10.93
N GLY A 323 -15.26 -9.58 -12.18
CA GLY A 323 -15.03 -10.81 -12.95
C GLY A 323 -13.93 -11.68 -12.33
N LEU A 324 -14.15 -13.01 -12.38
CA LEU A 324 -13.24 -14.01 -11.81
C LEU A 324 -11.81 -13.88 -12.36
N ASP A 325 -11.68 -13.66 -13.67
CA ASP A 325 -10.38 -13.49 -14.34
C ASP A 325 -9.61 -12.30 -13.77
N PHE A 326 -10.24 -11.13 -13.66
CA PHE A 326 -9.60 -9.95 -13.10
C PHE A 326 -9.21 -10.15 -11.62
N GLN A 327 -10.11 -10.73 -10.80
CA GLN A 327 -9.84 -10.96 -9.39
C GLN A 327 -8.71 -11.99 -9.18
N THR A 328 -8.64 -13.00 -10.03
CA THR A 328 -7.55 -13.97 -10.04
C THR A 328 -6.23 -13.29 -10.44
N MET A 329 -6.22 -12.57 -11.55
CA MET A 329 -5.04 -11.84 -12.05
C MET A 329 -4.49 -10.88 -10.99
N ILE A 330 -5.33 -10.00 -10.42
CA ILE A 330 -4.88 -8.99 -9.45
C ILE A 330 -4.38 -9.62 -8.14
N THR A 331 -4.97 -10.74 -7.74
CA THR A 331 -4.59 -11.44 -6.52
C THR A 331 -3.27 -12.22 -6.72
N LEU A 332 -3.10 -12.89 -7.86
CA LEU A 332 -1.84 -13.53 -8.23
C LEU A 332 -0.71 -12.50 -8.42
N THR A 333 -1.01 -11.31 -8.95
CA THR A 333 -0.01 -10.22 -9.03
C THR A 333 0.62 -9.92 -7.66
N LYS A 334 -0.14 -9.95 -6.56
CA LYS A 334 0.40 -9.77 -5.19
C LYS A 334 1.34 -10.90 -4.81
N VAL A 335 0.96 -12.14 -5.07
CA VAL A 335 1.77 -13.32 -4.74
C VAL A 335 3.11 -13.25 -5.49
N GLU A 336 3.05 -13.14 -6.82
CA GLU A 336 4.24 -13.09 -7.67
C GLU A 336 5.13 -11.88 -7.36
N ALA A 337 4.54 -10.70 -7.10
CA ALA A 337 5.31 -9.52 -6.74
C ALA A 337 6.11 -9.72 -5.44
N SER A 338 5.50 -10.35 -4.45
CA SER A 338 6.15 -10.62 -3.17
C SER A 338 7.30 -11.65 -3.29
N GLU A 339 7.07 -12.73 -4.04
CA GLU A 339 8.08 -13.79 -4.25
C GLU A 339 9.26 -13.27 -5.10
N LEU A 340 8.98 -12.60 -6.21
CA LEU A 340 10.01 -12.02 -7.07
C LEU A 340 10.83 -10.94 -6.34
N ALA A 341 10.20 -10.12 -5.51
CA ALA A 341 10.92 -9.11 -4.73
C ALA A 341 11.88 -9.77 -3.73
N ALA A 342 11.42 -10.78 -2.99
CA ALA A 342 12.26 -11.53 -2.04
C ALA A 342 13.42 -12.23 -2.75
N ALA A 343 13.16 -12.91 -3.87
CA ALA A 343 14.18 -13.56 -4.68
C ALA A 343 15.21 -12.58 -5.24
N THR A 344 14.76 -11.39 -5.67
CA THR A 344 15.64 -10.31 -6.18
C THR A 344 16.58 -9.81 -5.09
N VAL A 345 16.05 -9.51 -3.90
CA VAL A 345 16.86 -9.03 -2.76
C VAL A 345 17.86 -10.09 -2.31
N MET A 346 17.45 -11.37 -2.28
CA MET A 346 18.39 -12.47 -1.97
C MET A 346 19.51 -12.58 -3.02
N SER A 347 19.18 -12.44 -4.30
CA SER A 347 20.19 -12.43 -5.37
C SER A 347 21.14 -11.24 -5.24
N ALA A 348 20.63 -10.04 -4.88
CA ALA A 348 21.44 -8.86 -4.62
C ALA A 348 22.38 -9.05 -3.42
N MET A 349 21.92 -9.67 -2.34
CA MET A 349 22.77 -10.01 -1.19
C MET A 349 23.90 -10.96 -1.59
N ARG A 350 23.59 -12.01 -2.35
CA ARG A 350 24.60 -12.97 -2.86
C ARG A 350 25.62 -12.30 -3.79
N ALA A 351 25.18 -11.30 -4.56
CA ALA A 351 26.09 -10.52 -5.41
C ALA A 351 27.14 -9.73 -4.58
N CYS A 352 26.74 -9.17 -3.44
CA CYS A 352 27.61 -8.45 -2.53
C CYS A 352 28.42 -9.37 -1.61
N GLY A 353 28.03 -10.64 -1.48
CA GLY A 353 28.71 -11.60 -0.59
C GLY A 353 28.75 -11.09 0.87
N LEU A 354 29.89 -11.24 1.53
CA LEU A 354 30.05 -10.82 2.93
C LEU A 354 29.76 -9.34 3.14
N SER A 355 30.10 -8.47 2.18
CA SER A 355 29.78 -7.04 2.27
C SER A 355 28.27 -6.75 2.28
N GLY A 356 27.47 -7.56 1.58
CA GLY A 356 26.00 -7.46 1.62
C GLY A 356 25.40 -7.99 2.92
N TYR A 357 26.06 -8.95 3.55
CA TYR A 357 25.60 -9.63 4.76
C TYR A 357 25.91 -8.83 6.06
N ARG A 358 26.98 -8.08 6.09
CA ARG A 358 27.40 -7.26 7.25
C ARG A 358 26.52 -6.03 7.40
N ASN A 359 26.11 -5.69 8.63
CA ASN A 359 25.29 -4.50 8.92
C ASN A 359 26.09 -3.19 8.85
N ASP A 360 27.40 -3.23 9.11
CA ASP A 360 28.31 -2.09 9.12
C ASP A 360 28.93 -1.76 7.75
N SER A 361 28.51 -2.44 6.70
CA SER A 361 28.96 -2.20 5.32
C SER A 361 28.06 -1.18 4.62
N GLU A 362 28.66 -0.30 3.81
CA GLU A 362 27.93 0.59 2.90
C GLU A 362 27.08 -0.18 1.86
N TYR A 363 27.47 -1.43 1.56
CA TYR A 363 26.76 -2.33 0.64
C TYR A 363 25.79 -3.28 1.35
N SER A 364 25.51 -3.07 2.64
CA SER A 364 24.61 -3.92 3.41
C SER A 364 23.23 -4.06 2.75
N ILE A 365 22.78 -5.30 2.57
CA ILE A 365 21.43 -5.65 2.08
C ILE A 365 20.53 -6.09 3.25
N GLY A 366 21.06 -6.17 4.46
CA GLY A 366 20.38 -6.75 5.62
C GLY A 366 19.00 -6.14 5.91
N ARG A 367 18.88 -4.80 5.89
CA ARG A 367 17.59 -4.11 6.07
C ARG A 367 16.60 -4.46 4.96
N HIS A 368 17.03 -4.37 3.67
CA HIS A 368 16.16 -4.71 2.52
C HIS A 368 15.65 -6.14 2.61
N LEU A 369 16.51 -7.08 3.04
CA LEU A 369 16.13 -8.48 3.20
C LEU A 369 15.11 -8.66 4.33
N ARG A 370 15.33 -8.07 5.50
CA ARG A 370 14.40 -8.15 6.62
C ARG A 370 13.04 -7.53 6.26
N ASP A 371 13.05 -6.40 5.57
CA ASP A 371 11.83 -5.70 5.17
C ASP A 371 11.03 -6.49 4.11
N VAL A 372 11.70 -7.01 3.06
CA VAL A 372 11.02 -7.73 1.98
C VAL A 372 10.45 -9.07 2.43
N LEU A 373 11.01 -9.72 3.44
CA LEU A 373 10.48 -10.98 3.99
C LEU A 373 9.08 -10.83 4.60
N SER A 374 8.63 -9.61 4.87
CA SER A 374 7.23 -9.33 5.25
C SER A 374 6.25 -9.55 4.10
N SER A 375 6.70 -9.48 2.85
CA SER A 375 5.81 -9.44 1.68
C SER A 375 5.00 -10.73 1.44
N PRO A 376 5.54 -11.95 1.56
CA PRO A 376 4.75 -13.18 1.44
C PRO A 376 3.79 -13.39 2.60
N ILE A 377 4.10 -12.81 3.78
CA ILE A 377 3.33 -12.98 5.02
C ILE A 377 2.16 -11.98 5.08
N MET A 378 2.34 -10.78 4.55
CA MET A 378 1.31 -9.75 4.49
C MET A 378 0.16 -10.22 3.60
N ILE A 379 -1.01 -10.51 4.18
CA ILE A 379 -2.07 -11.31 3.55
C ILE A 379 -1.46 -12.60 2.97
N ASN A 380 -1.17 -13.54 3.82
CA ASN A 380 -0.41 -14.77 3.62
C ASN A 380 -0.62 -15.40 2.22
N ASN A 381 0.47 -15.58 1.46
CA ASN A 381 0.46 -16.14 0.10
C ASN A 381 -0.15 -17.54 0.04
N ASP A 382 0.17 -18.42 1.00
CA ASP A 382 -0.35 -19.80 1.01
C ASP A 382 -1.86 -19.82 1.13
N ARG A 383 -2.44 -18.93 1.97
CA ARG A 383 -3.89 -18.77 2.08
C ARG A 383 -4.49 -18.21 0.79
N ILE A 384 -3.84 -17.25 0.15
CA ILE A 384 -4.28 -16.73 -1.16
C ILE A 384 -4.32 -17.86 -2.19
N LEU A 385 -3.23 -18.60 -2.34
CA LEU A 385 -3.13 -19.70 -3.30
C LEU A 385 -4.16 -20.80 -3.02
N SER A 386 -4.35 -21.16 -1.74
CA SER A 386 -5.38 -22.11 -1.33
C SER A 386 -6.80 -21.63 -1.71
N ASN A 387 -7.11 -20.35 -1.49
CA ASN A 387 -8.41 -19.78 -1.84
C ASN A 387 -8.62 -19.66 -3.36
N LEU A 388 -7.55 -19.53 -4.14
CA LEU A 388 -7.62 -19.46 -5.60
C LEU A 388 -7.58 -20.83 -6.28
N ALA A 389 -7.28 -21.92 -5.58
CA ALA A 389 -7.12 -23.24 -6.19
C ALA A 389 -8.37 -23.66 -6.98
N THR A 390 -9.55 -23.61 -6.37
CA THR A 390 -10.82 -23.95 -7.06
C THR A 390 -11.21 -22.92 -8.13
N PRO A 391 -11.22 -21.59 -7.86
CA PRO A 391 -11.50 -20.59 -8.89
C PRO A 391 -10.58 -20.69 -10.12
N SER A 392 -9.31 -20.99 -9.92
CA SER A 392 -8.33 -21.09 -11.01
C SER A 392 -8.63 -22.25 -11.97
N LEU A 393 -9.27 -23.32 -11.51
CA LEU A 393 -9.71 -24.43 -12.37
C LEU A 393 -10.85 -24.01 -13.31
N MET A 394 -11.60 -22.95 -12.96
CA MET A 394 -12.72 -22.43 -13.75
C MET A 394 -12.27 -21.31 -14.72
N SER A 395 -11.07 -20.77 -14.55
CA SER A 395 -10.54 -19.74 -15.42
C SER A 395 -9.94 -20.36 -16.67
N PRO A 396 -10.33 -19.92 -17.87
CA PRO A 396 -9.72 -20.41 -19.10
C PRO A 396 -8.23 -19.98 -19.14
N ILE A 397 -7.39 -20.87 -19.66
CA ILE A 397 -6.00 -20.49 -19.95
C ILE A 397 -6.01 -19.74 -21.29
N PRO A 398 -5.49 -18.48 -21.32
CA PRO A 398 -5.46 -17.69 -22.56
C PRO A 398 -4.73 -18.45 -23.67
N PRO A 399 -5.33 -18.56 -24.87
CA PRO A 399 -4.72 -19.28 -25.98
C PRO A 399 -3.68 -18.44 -26.74
N SER A 400 -3.55 -17.16 -26.42
CA SER A 400 -2.70 -16.20 -27.12
C SER A 400 -1.99 -15.26 -26.12
N LEU A 401 -0.81 -14.77 -26.50
CA LEU A 401 -0.11 -13.70 -25.77
C LEU A 401 -0.74 -12.30 -26.00
N ARG A 402 -1.77 -12.20 -26.82
CA ARG A 402 -2.46 -10.94 -27.18
C ARG A 402 -3.77 -10.75 -26.41
N ASP A 403 -4.18 -11.73 -25.65
CA ASP A 403 -5.42 -11.72 -24.86
C ASP A 403 -5.23 -10.97 -23.53
#